data_e380b4f46a1ddc456a415ce86110bfa1
#
_entry.id   e380b4f46a1ddc456a415ce86110bfa1
#
_cell.length_a   1.000
_cell.length_b   1.000
_cell.length_c   1.000
_cell.angle_alpha   90.00
_cell.angle_beta   90.00
_cell.angle_gamma   90.00
#
_symmetry.space_group_name_H-M   'P 1'
#
loop_
_entity.id
_entity.type
_entity.pdbx_description
1 polymer ?
#
loop_
_entity_poly.entity_id
_entity_poly.type
_entity_poly.pdbx_seq_one_letter_code
_entity_poly.pdbx_strand_id
1 'polypeptide(L)'
;MPLVTTTEMFEKAYAGGYAVGAFNVNNMEIVQGITEAAAEHKAPVILQVSKGARAYANHTYLMKLVEAAVEETGLPIALHLDHGDSYELCKSCIDGGFTSVMIDASSKSFEDNIALTRKVVEYAHDHGVVVEAELGTLAGIEDEVNVSAEDSSYTRPEDVQEFVERTGCDSLAIAIGTSHGAYKFKPGTKPQLRFDILEDVERRLPGFPIVLHGASSVPQEFVKQINENGGNMPGAIGVPEDQLRQAASMAVCKINIDSDLRLAMTASIRSYLNAHPDHFDPRQYLKPARQAIKDMVAHKIVDVLGCDGKA
;
A
#
# COMPACT_ATOMS: atom_id res chain seq x y z
N MET A 1 10.82 19.90 -3.86
CA MET A 1 9.84 19.73 -4.98
C MET A 1 8.44 19.63 -4.41
N PRO A 2 7.36 19.93 -5.13
CA PRO A 2 6.01 19.64 -4.66
C PRO A 2 5.76 18.10 -4.68
N LEU A 3 4.73 17.65 -3.97
CA LEU A 3 4.17 16.33 -4.14
C LEU A 3 3.79 16.09 -5.61
N VAL A 4 3.90 14.86 -6.07
CA VAL A 4 3.57 14.46 -7.45
C VAL A 4 2.34 13.54 -7.47
N THR A 5 1.67 13.42 -8.62
CA THR A 5 0.67 12.38 -8.86
C THR A 5 1.36 11.04 -9.16
N THR A 6 0.60 9.96 -9.18
CA THR A 6 1.14 8.63 -9.53
C THR A 6 1.29 8.40 -11.03
N THR A 7 0.79 9.29 -11.89
CA THR A 7 0.75 9.11 -13.35
C THR A 7 2.11 8.75 -13.93
N GLU A 8 3.09 9.66 -13.81
CA GLU A 8 4.43 9.43 -14.36
C GLU A 8 5.16 8.26 -13.67
N MET A 9 4.91 8.05 -12.36
CA MET A 9 5.45 6.92 -11.63
C MET A 9 4.98 5.59 -12.23
N PHE A 10 3.69 5.49 -12.55
CA PHE A 10 3.10 4.26 -13.08
C PHE A 10 3.45 4.03 -14.54
N GLU A 11 3.54 5.07 -15.36
CA GLU A 11 4.05 4.97 -16.73
C GLU A 11 5.46 4.38 -16.77
N LYS A 12 6.36 4.91 -15.91
CA LYS A 12 7.74 4.41 -15.78
C LYS A 12 7.78 3.00 -15.21
N ALA A 13 6.93 2.70 -14.21
CA ALA A 13 6.87 1.39 -13.58
C ALA A 13 6.42 0.32 -14.58
N TYR A 14 5.35 0.58 -15.32
CA TYR A 14 4.85 -0.32 -16.36
C TYR A 14 5.90 -0.59 -17.44
N ALA A 15 6.48 0.47 -17.99
CA ALA A 15 7.50 0.35 -19.02
C ALA A 15 8.80 -0.32 -18.54
N GLY A 16 9.12 -0.15 -17.26
CA GLY A 16 10.34 -0.66 -16.63
C GLY A 16 10.22 -2.04 -16.00
N GLY A 17 9.03 -2.63 -15.90
CA GLY A 17 8.79 -3.93 -15.26
C GLY A 17 9.13 -3.93 -13.77
N TYR A 18 8.71 -2.88 -13.05
CA TYR A 18 8.84 -2.74 -11.60
C TYR A 18 7.56 -2.16 -11.00
N ALA A 19 7.42 -2.21 -9.67
CA ALA A 19 6.32 -1.56 -8.99
C ALA A 19 6.83 -0.47 -8.03
N VAL A 20 5.99 0.55 -7.79
CA VAL A 20 6.21 1.55 -6.74
C VAL A 20 5.60 1.04 -5.44
N GLY A 21 6.37 1.09 -4.35
CA GLY A 21 5.87 0.75 -3.04
C GLY A 21 4.94 1.84 -2.50
N ALA A 22 3.74 1.43 -2.09
CA ALA A 22 2.80 2.27 -1.36
C ALA A 22 2.79 1.85 0.10
N PHE A 23 3.37 2.70 0.94
CA PHE A 23 3.62 2.40 2.34
C PHE A 23 2.69 3.20 3.25
N ASN A 24 1.96 2.51 4.14
CA ASN A 24 1.05 3.15 5.07
C ASN A 24 1.81 3.91 6.16
N VAL A 25 1.40 5.16 6.40
CA VAL A 25 2.04 6.05 7.38
C VAL A 25 1.05 6.54 8.42
N ASN A 26 1.45 6.55 9.69
CA ASN A 26 0.65 7.03 10.79
C ASN A 26 1.46 7.75 11.90
N ASN A 27 2.78 7.76 11.82
CA ASN A 27 3.66 8.46 12.76
C ASN A 27 4.99 8.89 12.11
N MET A 28 5.79 9.65 12.86
CA MET A 28 7.05 10.21 12.38
C MET A 28 8.09 9.14 12.04
N GLU A 29 8.25 8.12 12.88
CA GLU A 29 9.28 7.10 12.72
C GLU A 29 9.06 6.25 11.47
N ILE A 30 7.79 5.97 11.14
CA ILE A 30 7.41 5.24 9.92
C ILE A 30 7.73 6.10 8.70
N VAL A 31 7.30 7.38 8.67
CA VAL A 31 7.60 8.29 7.56
C VAL A 31 9.10 8.40 7.34
N GLN A 32 9.89 8.61 8.40
CA GLN A 32 11.34 8.73 8.30
C GLN A 32 12.00 7.44 7.81
N GLY A 33 11.63 6.28 8.37
CA GLY A 33 12.20 5.00 7.94
C GLY A 33 11.97 4.70 6.46
N ILE A 34 10.75 4.95 5.97
CA ILE A 34 10.38 4.78 4.56
C ILE A 34 11.18 5.73 3.66
N THR A 35 11.17 7.02 3.98
CA THR A 35 11.74 8.04 3.09
C THR A 35 13.27 8.04 3.11
N GLU A 36 13.90 7.64 4.21
CA GLU A 36 15.36 7.42 4.28
C GLU A 36 15.80 6.24 3.40
N ALA A 37 15.04 5.12 3.44
CA ALA A 37 15.31 3.98 2.56
C ALA A 37 15.13 4.38 1.09
N ALA A 38 14.02 5.05 0.77
CA ALA A 38 13.75 5.51 -0.59
C ALA A 38 14.81 6.48 -1.11
N ALA A 39 15.31 7.40 -0.26
CA ALA A 39 16.37 8.34 -0.63
C ALA A 39 17.72 7.65 -0.88
N GLU A 40 18.09 6.70 -0.03
CA GLU A 40 19.33 5.91 -0.18
C GLU A 40 19.34 5.13 -1.50
N HIS A 41 18.18 4.56 -1.86
CA HIS A 41 17.98 3.77 -3.06
C HIS A 41 17.51 4.59 -4.28
N LYS A 42 17.35 5.90 -4.17
CA LYS A 42 16.82 6.76 -5.24
C LYS A 42 15.57 6.16 -5.88
N ALA A 43 14.64 5.71 -5.04
CA ALA A 43 13.41 5.04 -5.44
C ALA A 43 12.21 5.99 -5.34
N PRO A 44 11.25 5.94 -6.28
CA PRO A 44 9.97 6.63 -6.12
C PRO A 44 9.16 5.96 -5.00
N VAL A 45 8.33 6.74 -4.29
CA VAL A 45 7.56 6.22 -3.17
C VAL A 45 6.18 6.84 -3.09
N ILE A 46 5.20 6.03 -2.70
CA ILE A 46 3.85 6.48 -2.35
C ILE A 46 3.71 6.37 -0.83
N LEU A 47 3.46 7.51 -0.16
CA LEU A 47 3.05 7.53 1.23
C LEU A 47 1.52 7.49 1.25
N GLN A 48 0.95 6.44 1.83
CA GLN A 48 -0.50 6.27 1.86
C GLN A 48 -1.06 6.36 3.27
N VAL A 49 -2.25 6.91 3.36
CA VAL A 49 -2.94 7.23 4.61
C VAL A 49 -4.35 6.67 4.56
N SER A 50 -4.67 5.74 5.45
CA SER A 50 -6.03 5.28 5.65
C SER A 50 -6.87 6.28 6.44
N LYS A 51 -8.19 6.11 6.43
CA LYS A 51 -9.12 6.88 7.27
C LYS A 51 -8.73 6.79 8.76
N GLY A 52 -8.38 5.58 9.22
CA GLY A 52 -7.95 5.35 10.61
C GLY A 52 -6.64 6.06 10.95
N ALA A 53 -5.64 5.99 10.07
CA ALA A 53 -4.37 6.70 10.26
C ALA A 53 -4.56 8.22 10.29
N ARG A 54 -5.45 8.75 9.42
CA ARG A 54 -5.80 10.18 9.40
C ARG A 54 -6.51 10.63 10.68
N ALA A 55 -7.39 9.78 11.23
CA ALA A 55 -8.05 10.06 12.51
C ALA A 55 -7.07 10.00 13.69
N TYR A 56 -6.15 9.03 13.70
CA TYR A 56 -5.15 8.84 14.74
C TYR A 56 -4.14 9.99 14.79
N ALA A 57 -3.47 10.28 13.69
CA ALA A 57 -2.37 11.23 13.65
C ALA A 57 -2.80 12.68 13.40
N ASN A 58 -4.04 12.91 12.97
CA ASN A 58 -4.57 14.18 12.48
C ASN A 58 -3.99 14.60 11.11
N HIS A 59 -4.87 15.10 10.26
CA HIS A 59 -4.53 15.53 8.90
C HIS A 59 -3.36 16.53 8.84
N THR A 60 -3.38 17.56 9.69
CA THR A 60 -2.35 18.62 9.67
C THR A 60 -0.96 18.07 10.00
N TYR A 61 -0.86 17.19 11.02
CA TYR A 61 0.42 16.57 11.38
C TYR A 61 0.95 15.67 10.26
N LEU A 62 0.08 14.85 9.65
CA LEU A 62 0.48 13.99 8.53
C LEU A 62 0.99 14.82 7.34
N MET A 63 0.26 15.87 6.95
CA MET A 63 0.69 16.76 5.87
C MET A 63 2.06 17.37 6.15
N LYS A 64 2.32 17.83 7.39
CA LYS A 64 3.61 18.42 7.74
C LYS A 64 4.76 17.40 7.77
N LEU A 65 4.49 16.17 8.18
CA LEU A 65 5.47 15.08 8.09
C LEU A 65 5.81 14.74 6.64
N VAL A 66 4.80 14.69 5.77
CA VAL A 66 4.99 14.42 4.34
C VAL A 66 5.71 15.58 3.64
N GLU A 67 5.32 16.84 3.93
CA GLU A 67 6.01 18.03 3.43
C GLU A 67 7.50 18.02 3.83
N ALA A 68 7.79 17.70 5.10
CA ALA A 68 9.16 17.58 5.58
C ALA A 68 9.94 16.47 4.85
N ALA A 69 9.31 15.31 4.61
CA ALA A 69 9.93 14.22 3.87
C ALA A 69 10.29 14.61 2.43
N VAL A 70 9.39 15.36 1.75
CA VAL A 70 9.66 15.90 0.39
C VAL A 70 10.81 16.91 0.41
N GLU A 71 10.84 17.80 1.40
CA GLU A 71 11.88 18.84 1.55
C GLU A 71 13.26 18.20 1.82
N GLU A 72 13.34 17.23 2.74
CA GLU A 72 14.58 16.59 3.14
C GLU A 72 15.17 15.67 2.05
N THR A 73 14.31 14.96 1.31
CA THR A 73 14.79 13.93 0.36
C THR A 73 14.85 14.40 -1.08
N GLY A 74 14.01 15.34 -1.47
CA GLY A 74 13.85 15.78 -2.87
C GLY A 74 13.32 14.70 -3.81
N LEU A 75 12.78 13.59 -3.26
CA LEU A 75 12.23 12.47 -4.05
C LEU A 75 10.87 12.81 -4.67
N PRO A 76 10.49 12.15 -5.76
CA PRO A 76 9.12 12.14 -6.23
C PRO A 76 8.28 11.31 -5.24
N ILE A 77 7.47 12.01 -4.43
CA ILE A 77 6.56 11.41 -3.44
C ILE A 77 5.13 11.71 -3.84
N ALA A 78 4.27 10.69 -3.92
CA ALA A 78 2.83 10.85 -4.01
C ALA A 78 2.20 10.63 -2.63
N LEU A 79 1.23 11.47 -2.26
CA LEU A 79 0.41 11.28 -1.07
C LEU A 79 -0.95 10.75 -1.48
N HIS A 80 -1.27 9.55 -0.98
CA HIS A 80 -2.42 8.76 -1.41
C HIS A 80 -3.39 8.46 -0.27
N LEU A 81 -4.70 8.62 -0.51
CA LEU A 81 -5.75 8.08 0.37
C LEU A 81 -5.92 6.60 0.06
N ASP A 82 -5.72 5.77 1.07
CA ASP A 82 -5.90 4.32 1.03
C ASP A 82 -7.31 3.95 1.51
N HIS A 83 -8.05 3.13 0.75
CA HIS A 83 -9.42 2.70 1.02
C HIS A 83 -10.40 3.81 1.42
N GLY A 84 -10.61 4.78 0.52
CA GLY A 84 -11.65 5.78 0.70
C GLY A 84 -13.05 5.15 0.61
N ASP A 85 -13.83 5.23 1.69
CA ASP A 85 -15.16 4.59 1.81
C ASP A 85 -16.32 5.45 1.26
N SER A 86 -16.04 6.68 0.89
CA SER A 86 -17.06 7.65 0.50
C SER A 86 -16.50 8.79 -0.37
N TYR A 87 -17.39 9.37 -1.18
CA TYR A 87 -17.08 10.58 -1.93
C TYR A 87 -16.59 11.72 -1.03
N GLU A 88 -17.24 11.92 0.11
CA GLU A 88 -16.93 12.98 1.08
C GLU A 88 -15.52 12.84 1.66
N LEU A 89 -15.08 11.62 1.91
CA LEU A 89 -13.72 11.36 2.39
C LEU A 89 -12.69 11.64 1.28
N CYS A 90 -12.91 11.12 0.06
CA CYS A 90 -12.04 11.41 -1.08
C CYS A 90 -11.95 12.92 -1.33
N LYS A 91 -13.11 13.62 -1.39
CA LYS A 91 -13.16 15.07 -1.53
C LYS A 91 -12.36 15.78 -0.43
N SER A 92 -12.54 15.39 0.83
CA SER A 92 -11.81 16.00 1.96
C SER A 92 -10.29 15.79 1.87
N CYS A 93 -9.83 14.67 1.32
CA CYS A 93 -8.40 14.42 1.09
C CYS A 93 -7.86 15.25 -0.08
N ILE A 94 -8.61 15.33 -1.18
CA ILE A 94 -8.28 16.18 -2.34
C ILE A 94 -8.14 17.64 -1.92
N ASP A 95 -9.16 18.19 -1.24
CA ASP A 95 -9.14 19.55 -0.72
C ASP A 95 -8.02 19.78 0.30
N GLY A 96 -7.58 18.72 0.99
CA GLY A 96 -6.51 18.71 1.96
C GLY A 96 -5.11 18.54 1.38
N GLY A 97 -4.94 18.47 0.05
CA GLY A 97 -3.63 18.45 -0.63
C GLY A 97 -3.09 17.07 -0.97
N PHE A 98 -3.92 16.02 -0.93
CA PHE A 98 -3.54 14.70 -1.45
C PHE A 98 -3.43 14.76 -2.98
N THR A 99 -2.45 14.07 -3.54
CA THR A 99 -2.21 14.02 -4.99
C THR A 99 -2.77 12.78 -5.66
N SER A 100 -3.24 11.82 -4.86
CA SER A 100 -3.87 10.58 -5.29
C SER A 100 -4.91 10.15 -4.25
N VAL A 101 -6.04 9.60 -4.68
CA VAL A 101 -7.04 9.03 -3.78
C VAL A 101 -7.55 7.71 -4.33
N MET A 102 -7.83 6.76 -3.44
CA MET A 102 -8.58 5.56 -3.78
C MET A 102 -10.03 5.70 -3.32
N ILE A 103 -10.96 5.32 -4.19
CA ILE A 103 -12.34 5.04 -3.84
C ILE A 103 -12.58 3.55 -3.87
N ASP A 104 -12.86 2.96 -2.71
CA ASP A 104 -13.21 1.55 -2.58
C ASP A 104 -14.73 1.39 -2.51
N ALA A 105 -15.30 0.99 -3.63
CA ALA A 105 -16.69 0.63 -3.74
C ALA A 105 -16.88 -0.84 -4.18
N SER A 106 -15.86 -1.68 -3.98
CA SER A 106 -15.82 -3.08 -4.40
C SER A 106 -16.91 -3.95 -3.75
N SER A 107 -17.41 -3.54 -2.59
CA SER A 107 -18.54 -4.18 -1.88
C SER A 107 -19.92 -3.87 -2.45
N LYS A 108 -20.02 -2.92 -3.38
CA LYS A 108 -21.28 -2.51 -4.02
C LYS A 108 -21.55 -3.31 -5.29
N SER A 109 -22.74 -3.11 -5.88
CA SER A 109 -23.01 -3.62 -7.22
C SER A 109 -22.05 -3.00 -8.24
N PHE A 110 -21.81 -3.68 -9.37
CA PHE A 110 -20.96 -3.17 -10.44
C PHE A 110 -21.37 -1.76 -10.91
N GLU A 111 -22.67 -1.53 -11.10
CA GLU A 111 -23.22 -0.24 -11.51
C GLU A 111 -23.05 0.84 -10.44
N ASP A 112 -23.27 0.51 -9.16
CA ASP A 112 -23.06 1.46 -8.06
C ASP A 112 -21.59 1.79 -7.85
N ASN A 113 -20.70 0.81 -8.05
CA ASN A 113 -19.24 1.02 -8.02
C ASN A 113 -18.84 1.99 -9.13
N ILE A 114 -19.29 1.75 -10.38
CA ILE A 114 -19.04 2.67 -11.50
C ILE A 114 -19.56 4.08 -11.19
N ALA A 115 -20.79 4.19 -10.72
CA ALA A 115 -21.40 5.50 -10.46
C ALA A 115 -20.64 6.30 -9.38
N LEU A 116 -20.24 5.64 -8.28
CA LEU A 116 -19.50 6.29 -7.21
C LEU A 116 -18.07 6.63 -7.63
N THR A 117 -17.37 5.68 -8.28
CA THR A 117 -16.02 5.89 -8.78
C THR A 117 -15.96 7.06 -9.77
N ARG A 118 -16.85 7.09 -10.75
CA ARG A 118 -16.95 8.17 -11.72
C ARG A 118 -17.16 9.53 -11.05
N LYS A 119 -18.03 9.61 -10.05
CA LYS A 119 -18.26 10.85 -9.28
C LYS A 119 -17.00 11.36 -8.60
N VAL A 120 -16.17 10.45 -8.06
CA VAL A 120 -14.87 10.81 -7.45
C VAL A 120 -13.89 11.24 -8.52
N VAL A 121 -13.80 10.51 -9.64
CA VAL A 121 -12.91 10.83 -10.77
C VAL A 121 -13.20 12.23 -11.32
N GLU A 122 -14.46 12.57 -11.58
CA GLU A 122 -14.84 13.90 -12.08
C GLU A 122 -14.34 15.00 -11.13
N TYR A 123 -14.54 14.84 -9.82
CA TYR A 123 -14.06 15.82 -8.85
C TYR A 123 -12.52 15.88 -8.76
N ALA A 124 -11.87 14.72 -8.71
CA ALA A 124 -10.42 14.63 -8.56
C ALA A 124 -9.69 15.22 -9.78
N HIS A 125 -10.12 14.89 -10.99
CA HIS A 125 -9.50 15.39 -12.22
C HIS A 125 -9.63 16.91 -12.35
N ASP A 126 -10.77 17.50 -11.94
CA ASP A 126 -10.92 18.97 -11.88
C ASP A 126 -9.92 19.64 -10.93
N HIS A 127 -9.33 18.89 -10.01
CA HIS A 127 -8.33 19.36 -9.03
C HIS A 127 -6.91 18.86 -9.33
N GLY A 128 -6.69 18.16 -10.46
CA GLY A 128 -5.37 17.63 -10.85
C GLY A 128 -4.91 16.46 -9.96
N VAL A 129 -5.85 15.72 -9.36
CA VAL A 129 -5.60 14.53 -8.51
C VAL A 129 -6.03 13.28 -9.25
N VAL A 130 -5.26 12.21 -9.12
CA VAL A 130 -5.53 10.91 -9.76
C VAL A 130 -6.33 9.99 -8.84
N VAL A 131 -7.07 9.06 -9.46
CA VAL A 131 -7.99 8.16 -8.75
C VAL A 131 -7.66 6.70 -9.01
N GLU A 132 -7.49 5.96 -7.91
CA GLU A 132 -7.48 4.51 -7.89
C GLU A 132 -8.88 3.99 -7.56
N ALA A 133 -9.29 2.90 -8.22
CA ALA A 133 -10.53 2.19 -7.92
C ALA A 133 -10.26 0.71 -7.64
N GLU A 134 -11.28 -0.07 -7.28
CA GLU A 134 -11.14 -1.49 -7.00
C GLU A 134 -12.25 -2.32 -7.65
N LEU A 135 -11.85 -3.45 -8.25
CA LEU A 135 -12.72 -4.53 -8.73
C LEU A 135 -12.32 -5.87 -8.15
N GLY A 136 -13.31 -6.67 -7.76
CA GLY A 136 -13.15 -7.83 -6.92
C GLY A 136 -13.14 -7.41 -5.46
N THR A 137 -13.21 -8.35 -4.55
CA THR A 137 -13.30 -8.06 -3.12
C THR A 137 -12.28 -8.91 -2.37
N LEU A 138 -11.32 -8.26 -1.72
CA LEU A 138 -10.28 -8.94 -0.95
C LEU A 138 -10.81 -9.33 0.42
N ALA A 139 -10.51 -10.57 0.85
CA ALA A 139 -10.76 -11.01 2.22
C ALA A 139 -9.76 -10.40 3.20
N GLY A 140 -10.09 -10.44 4.50
CA GLY A 140 -9.21 -10.07 5.60
C GLY A 140 -9.61 -8.80 6.33
N ILE A 141 -8.77 -8.38 7.26
CA ILE A 141 -9.01 -7.22 8.13
C ILE A 141 -7.82 -6.26 7.98
N GLU A 142 -8.11 -5.03 7.59
CA GLU A 142 -7.15 -3.93 7.54
C GLU A 142 -7.87 -2.62 7.86
N ASP A 143 -7.48 -1.99 8.94
CA ASP A 143 -8.14 -0.80 9.51
C ASP A 143 -9.68 -0.96 9.59
N GLU A 144 -10.45 -0.24 8.79
CA GLU A 144 -11.91 -0.31 8.75
C GLU A 144 -12.45 -1.40 7.79
N VAL A 145 -11.59 -1.96 6.93
CA VAL A 145 -11.98 -3.02 6.00
C VAL A 145 -12.02 -4.35 6.72
N ASN A 146 -13.15 -5.04 6.69
CA ASN A 146 -13.32 -6.37 7.29
C ASN A 146 -14.22 -7.21 6.39
N VAL A 147 -13.61 -8.09 5.61
CA VAL A 147 -14.29 -8.95 4.64
C VAL A 147 -14.01 -10.42 4.96
N SER A 148 -15.06 -11.23 5.08
CA SER A 148 -14.91 -12.67 5.27
C SER A 148 -14.38 -13.36 4.00
N ALA A 149 -13.80 -14.55 4.15
CA ALA A 149 -13.34 -15.32 2.99
C ALA A 149 -14.52 -15.76 2.09
N GLU A 150 -15.74 -15.85 2.64
CA GLU A 150 -16.94 -16.22 1.90
C GLU A 150 -17.49 -15.06 1.05
N ASP A 151 -17.25 -13.81 1.49
CA ASP A 151 -17.68 -12.60 0.79
C ASP A 151 -16.62 -12.07 -0.19
N SER A 152 -15.42 -12.68 -0.21
CA SER A 152 -14.35 -12.31 -1.15
C SER A 152 -14.60 -12.86 -2.55
N SER A 153 -14.17 -12.12 -3.56
CA SER A 153 -14.31 -12.52 -4.95
C SER A 153 -13.10 -12.09 -5.80
N TYR A 154 -12.64 -13.00 -6.67
CA TYR A 154 -11.63 -12.62 -7.66
C TYR A 154 -12.19 -11.60 -8.65
N THR A 155 -11.31 -10.74 -9.15
CA THR A 155 -11.63 -9.85 -10.27
C THR A 155 -11.96 -10.65 -11.50
N ARG A 156 -13.01 -10.27 -12.20
CA ARG A 156 -13.39 -10.83 -13.51
C ARG A 156 -12.75 -9.97 -14.60
N PRO A 157 -11.79 -10.51 -15.37
CA PRO A 157 -11.10 -9.73 -16.39
C PRO A 157 -12.03 -9.11 -17.45
N GLU A 158 -13.18 -9.75 -17.69
CA GLU A 158 -14.19 -9.26 -18.65
C GLU A 158 -14.77 -7.91 -18.23
N ASP A 159 -14.91 -7.68 -16.93
CA ASP A 159 -15.55 -6.47 -16.37
C ASP A 159 -14.56 -5.28 -16.32
N VAL A 160 -13.23 -5.56 -16.35
CA VAL A 160 -12.19 -4.55 -16.13
C VAL A 160 -12.20 -3.45 -17.19
N GLN A 161 -12.28 -3.83 -18.47
CA GLN A 161 -12.26 -2.85 -19.56
C GLN A 161 -13.47 -1.92 -19.50
N GLU A 162 -14.68 -2.47 -19.35
CA GLU A 162 -15.91 -1.68 -19.24
C GLU A 162 -15.85 -0.74 -18.03
N PHE A 163 -15.34 -1.24 -16.90
CA PHE A 163 -15.24 -0.45 -15.69
C PHE A 163 -14.31 0.77 -15.88
N VAL A 164 -13.12 0.57 -16.41
CA VAL A 164 -12.15 1.65 -16.66
C VAL A 164 -12.68 2.66 -17.67
N GLU A 165 -13.26 2.20 -18.78
CA GLU A 165 -13.86 3.08 -19.80
C GLU A 165 -15.01 3.93 -19.25
N ARG A 166 -15.85 3.36 -18.37
CA ARG A 166 -17.02 4.05 -17.81
C ARG A 166 -16.70 4.95 -16.63
N THR A 167 -15.65 4.64 -15.87
CA THR A 167 -15.25 5.43 -14.69
C THR A 167 -14.22 6.49 -14.99
N GLY A 168 -13.28 6.19 -15.90
CA GLY A 168 -12.13 7.03 -16.18
C GLY A 168 -11.09 7.05 -15.04
N CYS A 169 -11.05 6.01 -14.18
CA CYS A 169 -10.03 5.91 -13.13
C CYS A 169 -8.62 5.76 -13.71
N ASP A 170 -7.61 6.19 -12.97
CA ASP A 170 -6.21 6.24 -13.43
C ASP A 170 -5.43 4.97 -13.12
N SER A 171 -5.89 4.18 -12.15
CA SER A 171 -5.35 2.86 -11.81
C SER A 171 -6.43 1.98 -11.19
N LEU A 172 -6.21 0.66 -11.19
CA LEU A 172 -7.21 -0.29 -10.70
C LEU A 172 -6.57 -1.35 -9.79
N ALA A 173 -7.07 -1.44 -8.57
CA ALA A 173 -6.81 -2.54 -7.67
C ALA A 173 -7.63 -3.77 -8.11
N ILE A 174 -6.96 -4.94 -8.18
CA ILE A 174 -7.58 -6.20 -8.57
C ILE A 174 -7.35 -7.29 -7.51
N ALA A 175 -8.34 -8.15 -7.36
CA ALA A 175 -8.29 -9.30 -6.46
C ALA A 175 -7.78 -10.53 -7.22
N ILE A 176 -6.54 -10.92 -6.99
CA ILE A 176 -5.89 -12.10 -7.61
C ILE A 176 -5.41 -13.11 -6.57
N GLY A 177 -5.94 -13.07 -5.34
CA GLY A 177 -5.60 -14.03 -4.27
C GLY A 177 -4.74 -13.43 -3.16
N THR A 178 -4.57 -12.11 -3.11
CA THR A 178 -4.06 -11.40 -1.93
C THR A 178 -5.16 -11.26 -0.87
N SER A 179 -4.78 -10.90 0.36
CA SER A 179 -5.71 -10.72 1.47
C SER A 179 -5.18 -9.69 2.46
N HIS A 180 -6.05 -8.93 3.09
CA HIS A 180 -5.69 -7.91 4.07
C HIS A 180 -5.16 -8.49 5.40
N GLY A 181 -4.37 -7.70 6.14
CA GLY A 181 -3.85 -8.04 7.46
C GLY A 181 -2.65 -9.02 7.45
N ALA A 182 -2.27 -9.51 8.64
CA ALA A 182 -1.12 -10.40 8.83
C ALA A 182 -1.49 -11.90 8.80
N TYR A 183 -2.76 -12.24 8.81
CA TYR A 183 -3.28 -13.62 8.81
C TYR A 183 -3.98 -13.94 7.49
N LYS A 184 -3.25 -13.74 6.38
CA LYS A 184 -3.79 -13.81 5.02
C LYS A 184 -4.20 -15.21 4.60
N PHE A 185 -3.50 -16.22 5.11
CA PHE A 185 -3.67 -17.60 4.67
C PHE A 185 -3.71 -18.57 5.87
N LYS A 186 -4.33 -19.74 5.67
CA LYS A 186 -4.32 -20.80 6.70
C LYS A 186 -2.91 -21.34 6.89
N PRO A 187 -2.46 -21.62 8.13
CA PRO A 187 -1.17 -22.24 8.39
C PRO A 187 -0.98 -23.51 7.56
N GLY A 188 0.21 -23.64 6.94
CA GLY A 188 0.54 -24.80 6.10
C GLY A 188 0.05 -24.73 4.65
N THR A 189 -0.66 -23.66 4.25
CA THR A 189 -0.96 -23.42 2.82
C THR A 189 0.22 -22.77 2.14
N LYS A 190 0.36 -23.02 0.83
CA LYS A 190 1.26 -22.23 -0.04
C LYS A 190 0.40 -21.24 -0.81
N PRO A 191 0.44 -19.95 -0.46
CA PRO A 191 -0.31 -18.94 -1.20
C PRO A 191 0.14 -18.92 -2.67
N GLN A 192 -0.81 -18.77 -3.57
CA GLN A 192 -0.53 -18.67 -5.00
C GLN A 192 -1.44 -17.61 -5.61
N LEU A 193 -0.84 -16.60 -6.22
CA LEU A 193 -1.56 -15.56 -6.94
C LEU A 193 -2.08 -16.09 -8.27
N ARG A 194 -3.22 -15.60 -8.69
CA ARG A 194 -3.88 -15.91 -9.96
C ARG A 194 -3.30 -15.03 -11.07
N PHE A 195 -2.09 -15.40 -11.51
CA PHE A 195 -1.42 -14.70 -12.62
C PHE A 195 -2.20 -14.79 -13.94
N ASP A 196 -2.98 -15.83 -14.13
CA ASP A 196 -3.89 -15.97 -15.27
C ASP A 196 -4.91 -14.82 -15.37
N ILE A 197 -5.40 -14.32 -14.22
CA ILE A 197 -6.26 -13.13 -14.16
C ILE A 197 -5.45 -11.88 -14.55
N LEU A 198 -4.25 -11.69 -13.98
CA LEU A 198 -3.40 -10.54 -14.27
C LEU A 198 -3.02 -10.49 -15.77
N GLU A 199 -2.65 -11.63 -16.37
CA GLU A 199 -2.33 -11.76 -17.79
C GLU A 199 -3.53 -11.41 -18.69
N ASP A 200 -4.74 -11.84 -18.32
CA ASP A 200 -5.95 -11.52 -19.09
C ASP A 200 -6.32 -10.04 -18.96
N VAL A 201 -6.16 -9.44 -17.76
CA VAL A 201 -6.35 -7.99 -17.55
C VAL A 201 -5.36 -7.20 -18.39
N GLU A 202 -4.07 -7.52 -18.34
CA GLU A 202 -3.03 -6.84 -19.10
C GLU A 202 -3.27 -6.91 -20.61
N ARG A 203 -3.74 -8.06 -21.12
CA ARG A 203 -4.09 -8.23 -22.52
C ARG A 203 -5.28 -7.35 -22.95
N ARG A 204 -6.27 -7.15 -22.06
CA ARG A 204 -7.46 -6.33 -22.36
C ARG A 204 -7.20 -4.85 -22.25
N LEU A 205 -6.32 -4.45 -21.32
CA LEU A 205 -5.94 -3.06 -21.05
C LEU A 205 -4.41 -2.89 -21.06
N PRO A 206 -3.76 -3.03 -22.22
CA PRO A 206 -2.32 -2.88 -22.29
C PRO A 206 -1.89 -1.46 -21.93
N GLY A 207 -0.91 -1.37 -21.03
CA GLY A 207 -0.38 -0.09 -20.53
C GLY A 207 -1.16 0.51 -19.37
N PHE A 208 -2.26 -0.10 -18.93
CA PHE A 208 -3.04 0.41 -17.80
C PHE A 208 -2.47 -0.06 -16.45
N PRO A 209 -2.25 0.86 -15.47
CA PRO A 209 -1.63 0.51 -14.21
C PRO A 209 -2.53 -0.34 -13.31
N ILE A 210 -2.03 -1.50 -12.89
CA ILE A 210 -2.68 -2.39 -11.94
C ILE A 210 -2.06 -2.23 -10.56
N VAL A 211 -2.89 -2.40 -9.52
CA VAL A 211 -2.51 -2.27 -8.12
C VAL A 211 -2.80 -3.57 -7.37
N LEU A 212 -1.92 -3.95 -6.44
CA LEU A 212 -2.15 -5.04 -5.51
C LEU A 212 -2.29 -4.52 -4.08
N HIS A 213 -3.49 -4.72 -3.51
CA HIS A 213 -3.79 -4.58 -2.10
C HIS A 213 -3.57 -5.91 -1.36
N GLY A 214 -3.52 -5.85 -0.03
CA GLY A 214 -3.33 -7.05 0.79
C GLY A 214 -2.02 -7.79 0.50
N ALA A 215 -0.99 -7.11 0.04
CA ALA A 215 0.22 -7.68 -0.54
C ALA A 215 1.43 -7.74 0.41
N SER A 216 1.30 -7.40 1.69
CA SER A 216 2.39 -7.56 2.67
C SER A 216 2.85 -9.02 2.76
N SER A 217 4.16 -9.25 2.84
CA SER A 217 4.75 -10.60 2.86
C SER A 217 4.78 -11.25 4.24
N VAL A 218 4.55 -10.45 5.30
CA VAL A 218 4.58 -10.92 6.70
C VAL A 218 5.90 -11.65 7.00
N PRO A 219 7.06 -10.94 7.01
CA PRO A 219 8.36 -11.56 7.20
C PRO A 219 8.42 -12.36 8.49
N GLN A 220 8.74 -13.65 8.39
CA GLN A 220 8.65 -14.59 9.49
C GLN A 220 9.66 -14.31 10.61
N GLU A 221 10.75 -13.64 10.31
CA GLU A 221 11.70 -13.17 11.31
C GLU A 221 11.07 -12.17 12.30
N PHE A 222 10.24 -11.23 11.83
CA PHE A 222 9.55 -10.29 12.71
C PHE A 222 8.46 -10.99 13.53
N VAL A 223 7.70 -11.92 12.94
CA VAL A 223 6.71 -12.71 13.65
C VAL A 223 7.37 -13.53 14.77
N LYS A 224 8.48 -14.20 14.49
CA LYS A 224 9.29 -14.93 15.47
C LYS A 224 9.78 -14.00 16.58
N GLN A 225 10.38 -12.87 16.20
CA GLN A 225 10.92 -11.90 17.16
C GLN A 225 9.83 -11.33 18.08
N ILE A 226 8.63 -11.05 17.55
CA ILE A 226 7.48 -10.61 18.34
C ILE A 226 7.08 -11.68 19.35
N ASN A 227 6.96 -12.94 18.90
CA ASN A 227 6.53 -14.04 19.76
C ASN A 227 7.56 -14.35 20.86
N GLU A 228 8.86 -14.31 20.55
CA GLU A 228 9.94 -14.52 21.52
C GLU A 228 10.04 -13.39 22.57
N ASN A 229 9.50 -12.20 22.26
CA ASN A 229 9.52 -11.03 23.14
C ASN A 229 8.14 -10.65 23.69
N GLY A 230 7.35 -11.66 24.09
CA GLY A 230 6.08 -11.49 24.80
C GLY A 230 4.90 -11.14 23.91
N GLY A 231 5.01 -11.31 22.60
CA GLY A 231 3.90 -11.23 21.66
C GLY A 231 3.19 -12.57 21.48
N ASN A 232 2.10 -12.56 20.73
CA ASN A 232 1.34 -13.77 20.39
C ASN A 232 0.75 -13.65 18.99
N MET A 233 1.51 -14.05 17.97
CA MET A 233 1.10 -14.04 16.57
C MET A 233 1.25 -15.44 15.94
N PRO A 234 0.46 -16.45 16.39
CA PRO A 234 0.57 -17.79 15.82
C PRO A 234 -0.02 -17.83 14.40
N GLY A 235 0.76 -18.37 13.46
CA GLY A 235 0.25 -18.64 12.11
C GLY A 235 0.07 -17.42 11.20
N ALA A 236 0.66 -16.28 11.54
CA ALA A 236 0.69 -15.12 10.64
C ALA A 236 1.51 -15.45 9.38
N ILE A 237 0.90 -15.32 8.20
CA ILE A 237 1.48 -15.66 6.88
C ILE A 237 1.02 -14.64 5.86
N GLY A 238 1.95 -14.12 5.05
CA GLY A 238 1.70 -13.17 3.98
C GLY A 238 1.90 -13.75 2.58
N VAL A 239 1.96 -12.86 1.61
CA VAL A 239 2.18 -13.21 0.19
C VAL A 239 3.67 -13.48 -0.05
N PRO A 240 4.04 -14.56 -0.76
CA PRO A 240 5.43 -14.83 -1.12
C PRO A 240 6.04 -13.70 -1.96
N GLU A 241 7.25 -13.28 -1.60
CA GLU A 241 7.91 -12.13 -2.24
C GLU A 241 8.31 -12.38 -3.69
N ASP A 242 8.63 -13.62 -4.04
CA ASP A 242 8.89 -14.04 -5.42
C ASP A 242 7.66 -13.82 -6.33
N GLN A 243 6.45 -14.06 -5.82
CA GLN A 243 5.22 -13.80 -6.54
C GLN A 243 4.92 -12.30 -6.66
N LEU A 244 5.23 -11.51 -5.64
CA LEU A 244 5.12 -10.05 -5.73
C LEU A 244 6.11 -9.49 -6.76
N ARG A 245 7.36 -10.00 -6.78
CA ARG A 245 8.35 -9.61 -7.79
C ARG A 245 7.92 -10.00 -9.19
N GLN A 246 7.30 -11.16 -9.35
CA GLN A 246 6.73 -11.59 -10.63
C GLN A 246 5.61 -10.64 -11.06
N ALA A 247 4.66 -10.32 -10.19
CA ALA A 247 3.57 -9.39 -10.47
C ALA A 247 4.08 -7.99 -10.87
N ALA A 248 5.11 -7.47 -10.17
CA ALA A 248 5.76 -6.20 -10.47
C ALA A 248 6.49 -6.19 -11.84
N SER A 249 6.85 -7.35 -12.39
CA SER A 249 7.40 -7.47 -13.75
C SER A 249 6.35 -7.52 -14.86
N MET A 250 5.06 -7.45 -14.49
CA MET A 250 3.89 -7.42 -15.37
C MET A 250 3.20 -6.06 -15.27
N ALA A 251 1.87 -6.03 -15.36
CA ALA A 251 1.08 -4.77 -15.30
C ALA A 251 0.97 -4.15 -13.89
N VAL A 252 1.50 -4.77 -12.84
CA VAL A 252 1.41 -4.25 -11.46
C VAL A 252 2.39 -3.10 -11.25
N CYS A 253 1.86 -1.89 -11.14
CA CYS A 253 2.63 -0.65 -10.95
C CYS A 253 2.69 -0.17 -9.49
N LYS A 254 1.80 -0.66 -8.62
CA LYS A 254 1.73 -0.31 -7.19
C LYS A 254 1.52 -1.55 -6.34
N ILE A 255 2.25 -1.66 -5.26
CA ILE A 255 2.08 -2.73 -4.25
C ILE A 255 1.93 -2.08 -2.87
N ASN A 256 0.80 -2.38 -2.20
CA ASN A 256 0.51 -1.88 -0.86
C ASN A 256 1.25 -2.67 0.20
N ILE A 257 1.94 -1.96 1.11
CA ILE A 257 2.74 -2.54 2.18
C ILE A 257 2.41 -1.79 3.49
N ASP A 258 1.71 -2.45 4.40
CA ASP A 258 1.38 -1.95 5.73
C ASP A 258 1.82 -2.92 6.83
N SER A 259 1.31 -4.16 6.83
CA SER A 259 1.58 -5.13 7.89
C SER A 259 3.08 -5.33 8.13
N ASP A 260 3.90 -5.28 7.08
CA ASP A 260 5.36 -5.46 7.19
C ASP A 260 6.02 -4.32 7.97
N LEU A 261 5.55 -3.06 7.79
CA LEU A 261 5.99 -1.90 8.57
C LEU A 261 5.64 -2.04 10.05
N ARG A 262 4.39 -2.42 10.32
CA ARG A 262 3.88 -2.63 11.68
C ARG A 262 4.65 -3.74 12.39
N LEU A 263 4.96 -4.83 11.69
CA LEU A 263 5.73 -5.95 12.22
C LEU A 263 7.19 -5.55 12.51
N ALA A 264 7.87 -4.89 11.60
CA ALA A 264 9.26 -4.44 11.78
C ALA A 264 9.38 -3.52 13.01
N MET A 265 8.49 -2.52 13.13
CA MET A 265 8.45 -1.60 14.24
C MET A 265 8.17 -2.31 15.57
N THR A 266 7.13 -3.15 15.61
CA THR A 266 6.70 -3.85 16.84
C THR A 266 7.75 -4.85 17.30
N ALA A 267 8.36 -5.61 16.39
CA ALA A 267 9.42 -6.57 16.68
C ALA A 267 10.62 -5.88 17.33
N SER A 268 11.06 -4.78 16.74
CA SER A 268 12.20 -4.01 17.25
C SER A 268 11.93 -3.42 18.64
N ILE A 269 10.76 -2.78 18.83
CA ILE A 269 10.37 -2.20 20.13
C ILE A 269 10.30 -3.27 21.21
N ARG A 270 9.64 -4.41 20.96
CA ARG A 270 9.52 -5.51 21.91
C ARG A 270 10.87 -6.09 22.31
N SER A 271 11.73 -6.37 21.33
CA SER A 271 13.07 -6.88 21.57
C SER A 271 13.90 -5.93 22.40
N TYR A 272 13.84 -4.63 22.06
CA TYR A 272 14.58 -3.60 22.78
C TYR A 272 14.14 -3.54 24.25
N LEU A 273 12.84 -3.41 24.52
CA LEU A 273 12.31 -3.28 25.88
C LEU A 273 12.51 -4.56 26.72
N ASN A 274 12.50 -5.73 26.09
CA ASN A 274 12.83 -6.99 26.77
C ASN A 274 14.31 -7.07 27.16
N ALA A 275 15.21 -6.59 26.30
CA ALA A 275 16.64 -6.56 26.56
C ALA A 275 17.07 -5.46 27.55
N HIS A 276 16.29 -4.39 27.64
CA HIS A 276 16.58 -3.20 28.45
C HIS A 276 15.36 -2.79 29.29
N PRO A 277 15.00 -3.59 30.31
CA PRO A 277 13.74 -3.37 31.08
C PRO A 277 13.72 -2.09 31.92
N ASP A 278 14.86 -1.45 32.14
CA ASP A 278 15.02 -0.18 32.85
C ASP A 278 15.01 1.06 31.93
N HIS A 279 14.99 0.85 30.60
CA HIS A 279 14.95 1.95 29.65
C HIS A 279 13.51 2.42 29.42
N PHE A 280 13.28 3.73 29.54
CA PHE A 280 11.97 4.37 29.38
C PHE A 280 11.96 5.62 28.49
N ASP A 281 13.12 6.04 27.96
CA ASP A 281 13.17 7.14 26.98
C ASP A 281 12.73 6.61 25.61
N PRO A 282 11.63 7.18 25.01
CA PRO A 282 11.13 6.71 23.71
C PRO A 282 12.17 6.76 22.59
N ARG A 283 13.12 7.68 22.64
CA ARG A 283 14.21 7.78 21.66
C ARG A 283 15.07 6.52 21.62
N GLN A 284 15.22 5.83 22.74
CA GLN A 284 16.04 4.63 22.86
C GLN A 284 15.44 3.42 22.14
N TYR A 285 14.10 3.24 22.20
CA TYR A 285 13.42 2.10 21.54
C TYR A 285 12.80 2.45 20.20
N LEU A 286 12.50 3.73 19.92
CA LEU A 286 11.99 4.15 18.62
C LEU A 286 13.09 4.32 17.57
N LYS A 287 14.32 4.70 17.97
CA LYS A 287 15.45 4.79 17.04
C LYS A 287 15.77 3.44 16.34
N PRO A 288 15.98 2.31 17.07
CA PRO A 288 16.15 1.01 16.41
C PRO A 288 14.89 0.56 15.65
N ALA A 289 13.68 0.93 16.08
CA ALA A 289 12.46 0.61 15.36
C ALA A 289 12.40 1.32 13.99
N ARG A 290 12.77 2.61 13.92
CA ARG A 290 12.93 3.37 12.66
C ARG A 290 13.97 2.71 11.75
N GLN A 291 15.10 2.24 12.29
CA GLN A 291 16.10 1.54 11.50
C GLN A 291 15.57 0.22 10.94
N ALA A 292 14.82 -0.56 11.73
CA ALA A 292 14.19 -1.80 11.26
C ALA A 292 13.18 -1.55 10.12
N ILE A 293 12.42 -0.46 10.18
CA ILE A 293 11.54 -0.03 9.08
C ILE A 293 12.39 0.31 7.84
N LYS A 294 13.44 1.11 8.00
CA LYS A 294 14.34 1.50 6.91
C LYS A 294 14.92 0.27 6.20
N ASP A 295 15.45 -0.68 6.96
CA ASP A 295 16.06 -1.90 6.43
C ASP A 295 15.04 -2.78 5.69
N MET A 296 13.83 -2.92 6.24
CA MET A 296 12.75 -3.65 5.60
C MET A 296 12.29 -2.98 4.31
N VAL A 297 12.13 -1.65 4.29
CA VAL A 297 11.75 -0.90 3.08
C VAL A 297 12.84 -0.97 2.01
N ALA A 298 14.11 -0.88 2.39
CA ALA A 298 15.24 -1.05 1.48
C ALA A 298 15.21 -2.44 0.80
N HIS A 299 14.99 -3.50 1.58
CA HIS A 299 14.78 -4.85 1.05
C HIS A 299 13.61 -4.89 0.04
N LYS A 300 12.46 -4.30 0.39
CA LYS A 300 11.31 -4.24 -0.54
C LYS A 300 11.65 -3.52 -1.84
N ILE A 301 12.31 -2.39 -1.77
CA ILE A 301 12.69 -1.60 -2.95
C ILE A 301 13.58 -2.42 -3.91
N VAL A 302 14.56 -3.12 -3.38
CA VAL A 302 15.56 -3.85 -4.18
C VAL A 302 15.01 -5.20 -4.65
N ASP A 303 14.56 -6.04 -3.73
CA ASP A 303 14.34 -7.46 -4.00
C ASP A 303 12.89 -7.77 -4.43
N VAL A 304 11.92 -6.95 -4.01
CA VAL A 304 10.50 -7.22 -4.26
C VAL A 304 9.91 -6.29 -5.32
N LEU A 305 10.09 -5.00 -5.17
CA LEU A 305 9.53 -3.99 -6.08
C LEU A 305 10.39 -3.80 -7.34
N GLY A 306 11.70 -3.90 -7.20
CA GLY A 306 12.65 -3.70 -8.28
C GLY A 306 12.77 -2.24 -8.74
N CYS A 307 12.46 -1.29 -7.84
CA CYS A 307 12.45 0.15 -8.14
C CYS A 307 13.71 0.91 -7.67
N ASP A 308 14.78 0.21 -7.32
CA ASP A 308 16.08 0.80 -6.98
C ASP A 308 16.61 1.64 -8.16
N GLY A 309 17.00 2.90 -7.89
CA GLY A 309 17.50 3.84 -8.89
C GLY A 309 16.47 4.35 -9.90
N LYS A 310 15.17 4.28 -9.58
CA LYS A 310 14.06 4.63 -10.51
C LYS A 310 13.35 5.97 -10.19
N ALA A 311 13.83 6.75 -9.20
CA ALA A 311 13.29 8.07 -8.89
C ALA A 311 13.59 9.13 -9.94
#